data_20fcaa711763727c0326aa7b0b8ebdc8
#
_entry.id   20fcaa711763727c0326aa7b0b8ebdc8
#
_cell.length_a   1.000
_cell.length_b   1.000
_cell.length_c   1.000
_cell.angle_alpha   90.00
_cell.angle_beta   90.00
_cell.angle_gamma   90.00
#
_symmetry.space_group_name_H-M   'P 1'
#
loop_
_entity.id
_entity.type
_entity.pdbx_description
1 polymer ?
#
loop_
_entity_poly.entity_id
_entity_poly.type
_entity_poly.pdbx_seq_one_letter_code
_entity_poly.pdbx_strand_id
1 'polypeptide(L)'
;SLEKTIEYLPKNVFTIADAKRGDIGNTSSLYAKAFFETYNFDSVTVAPYMGEDSVKPFLQFKDKWAIVLAHTSNAGASNFQLIQSNKDGSYLYEEVIKQTQQWGNANNMMYVVGATQADKIGAIRKLAQDYFFLVPGVGA
;
A
#
# COMPACT_ATOMS: atom_id res chain seq x y z
N SER A 1 7.72 -0.66 23.78
CA SER A 1 8.25 -0.04 22.55
C SER A 1 8.00 -0.96 21.36
N LEU A 2 8.09 -0.45 20.15
CA LEU A 2 7.95 -1.23 18.93
C LEU A 2 8.93 -2.42 18.90
N GLU A 3 10.17 -2.19 19.28
CA GLU A 3 11.21 -3.23 19.37
C GLU A 3 10.76 -4.42 20.26
N LYS A 4 10.29 -4.14 21.47
CA LYS A 4 9.77 -5.18 22.37
C LYS A 4 8.59 -5.93 21.78
N THR A 5 7.71 -5.24 21.05
CA THR A 5 6.58 -5.91 20.37
C THR A 5 7.08 -6.87 19.31
N ILE A 6 8.06 -6.45 18.50
CA ILE A 6 8.64 -7.28 17.43
C ILE A 6 9.33 -8.51 17.99
N GLU A 7 10.01 -8.41 19.13
CA GLU A 7 10.66 -9.55 19.81
C GLU A 7 9.67 -10.67 20.20
N TYR A 8 8.39 -10.32 20.46
CA TYR A 8 7.34 -11.29 20.78
C TYR A 8 6.67 -11.92 19.56
N LEU A 9 6.89 -11.38 18.35
CA LEU A 9 6.26 -11.91 17.14
C LEU A 9 6.89 -13.27 16.76
N PRO A 10 6.07 -14.29 16.45
CA PRO A 10 6.58 -15.53 15.90
C PRO A 10 7.32 -15.28 14.58
N LYS A 11 8.49 -15.90 14.39
CA LYS A 11 9.34 -15.70 13.21
C LYS A 11 8.77 -16.29 11.90
N ASN A 12 7.73 -17.10 12.00
CA ASN A 12 7.10 -17.78 10.86
C ASN A 12 5.78 -17.13 10.41
N VAL A 13 5.51 -15.90 10.84
CA VAL A 13 4.33 -15.14 10.40
C VAL A 13 4.75 -13.98 9.52
N PHE A 14 3.96 -13.69 8.50
CA PHE A 14 4.14 -12.51 7.66
C PHE A 14 3.78 -11.24 8.45
N THR A 15 4.68 -10.28 8.49
CA THR A 15 4.57 -9.08 9.31
C THR A 15 4.28 -7.84 8.47
N ILE A 16 3.33 -7.03 8.92
CA ILE A 16 2.96 -5.78 8.28
C ILE A 16 3.21 -4.62 9.23
N ALA A 17 4.11 -3.71 8.88
CA ALA A 17 4.21 -2.41 9.52
C ALA A 17 3.11 -1.50 8.94
N ASP A 18 1.98 -1.37 9.65
CA ASP A 18 0.87 -0.50 9.22
C ASP A 18 1.20 0.97 9.53
N ALA A 19 2.23 1.48 8.89
CA ALA A 19 2.86 2.77 9.17
C ALA A 19 2.37 3.91 8.26
N LYS A 20 1.77 3.57 7.11
CA LYS A 20 1.22 4.49 6.10
C LYS A 20 2.22 5.61 5.76
N ARG A 21 3.47 5.21 5.45
CA ARG A 21 4.55 6.14 5.16
C ARG A 21 4.40 6.76 3.76
N GLY A 22 4.81 8.02 3.66
CA GLY A 22 4.92 8.77 2.42
C GLY A 22 5.71 10.04 2.73
N ASP A 23 6.87 10.19 2.08
CA ASP A 23 7.75 11.34 2.23
C ASP A 23 8.57 11.50 0.94
N ILE A 24 9.33 12.59 0.80
CA ILE A 24 10.25 12.78 -0.32
C ILE A 24 11.29 11.67 -0.37
N GLY A 25 11.82 11.38 -1.58
CA GLY A 25 12.62 10.19 -1.88
C GLY A 25 13.71 9.83 -0.87
N ASN A 26 14.53 10.81 -0.42
CA ASN A 26 15.58 10.55 0.55
C ASN A 26 15.03 10.12 1.93
N THR A 27 14.01 10.80 2.43
CA THR A 27 13.35 10.46 3.70
C THR A 27 12.62 9.11 3.59
N SER A 28 11.94 8.85 2.47
CA SER A 28 11.33 7.54 2.20
C SER A 28 12.36 6.41 2.19
N SER A 29 13.55 6.65 1.66
CA SER A 29 14.66 5.67 1.70
C SER A 29 15.09 5.33 3.13
N LEU A 30 15.14 6.32 4.02
CA LEU A 30 15.46 6.12 5.43
C LEU A 30 14.36 5.34 6.16
N TYR A 31 13.08 5.65 5.88
CA TYR A 31 11.96 4.87 6.40
C TYR A 31 12.00 3.42 5.91
N ALA A 32 12.25 3.19 4.64
CA ALA A 32 12.33 1.84 4.08
C ALA A 32 13.43 1.02 4.77
N LYS A 33 14.63 1.60 4.97
CA LYS A 33 15.71 0.97 5.75
C LYS A 33 15.29 0.66 7.19
N ALA A 34 14.66 1.60 7.88
CA ALA A 34 14.21 1.40 9.24
C ALA A 34 13.25 0.20 9.35
N PHE A 35 12.23 0.13 8.50
CA PHE A 35 11.25 -0.95 8.57
C PHE A 35 11.79 -2.28 8.06
N PHE A 36 12.57 -2.30 6.98
CA PHE A 36 12.99 -3.55 6.33
C PHE A 36 14.34 -4.09 6.85
N GLU A 37 15.27 -3.24 7.22
CA GLU A 37 16.59 -3.67 7.71
C GLU A 37 16.66 -3.65 9.25
N THR A 38 16.24 -2.56 9.90
CA THR A 38 16.36 -2.43 11.36
C THR A 38 15.30 -3.27 12.09
N TYR A 39 14.03 -3.13 11.70
CA TYR A 39 12.92 -3.85 12.33
C TYR A 39 12.57 -5.17 11.64
N ASN A 40 13.10 -5.39 10.45
CA ASN A 40 12.92 -6.61 9.66
C ASN A 40 11.46 -7.01 9.41
N PHE A 41 10.56 -6.05 9.19
CA PHE A 41 9.22 -6.34 8.70
C PHE A 41 9.24 -6.92 7.29
N ASP A 42 8.24 -7.74 6.96
CA ASP A 42 8.07 -8.26 5.60
C ASP A 42 7.43 -7.23 4.69
N SER A 43 6.60 -6.36 5.24
CA SER A 43 5.89 -5.34 4.46
C SER A 43 5.63 -4.05 5.26
N VAL A 44 5.39 -2.97 4.49
CA VAL A 44 5.04 -1.64 5.03
C VAL A 44 3.91 -1.04 4.21
N THR A 45 2.89 -0.50 4.88
CA THR A 45 1.86 0.30 4.19
C THR A 45 2.42 1.67 3.82
N VAL A 46 2.17 2.10 2.58
CA VAL A 46 2.68 3.36 2.02
C VAL A 46 1.57 4.18 1.39
N ALA A 47 1.65 5.50 1.54
CA ALA A 47 0.72 6.46 0.96
C ALA A 47 1.29 7.00 -0.36
N PRO A 48 0.61 6.82 -1.51
CA PRO A 48 1.16 7.15 -2.83
C PRO A 48 0.96 8.60 -3.24
N TYR A 49 0.30 9.42 -2.43
CA TYR A 49 -0.13 10.78 -2.79
C TYR A 49 1.03 11.69 -3.26
N MET A 50 2.24 11.50 -2.74
CA MET A 50 3.42 12.28 -3.11
C MET A 50 4.13 11.78 -4.38
N GLY A 51 3.66 10.70 -5.01
CA GLY A 51 4.18 10.21 -6.27
C GLY A 51 5.25 9.12 -6.17
N GLU A 52 5.93 8.89 -7.29
CA GLU A 52 6.84 7.75 -7.49
C GLU A 52 8.01 7.74 -6.51
N ASP A 53 8.63 8.89 -6.30
CA ASP A 53 9.81 9.02 -5.42
C ASP A 53 9.50 8.76 -3.95
N SER A 54 8.23 8.84 -3.54
CA SER A 54 7.79 8.49 -2.19
C SER A 54 7.57 6.98 -1.99
N VAL A 55 7.27 6.24 -3.06
CA VAL A 55 6.93 4.80 -3.01
C VAL A 55 8.10 3.93 -3.44
N LYS A 56 8.79 4.31 -4.52
CA LYS A 56 9.85 3.53 -5.14
C LYS A 56 10.98 3.08 -4.20
N PRO A 57 11.41 3.85 -3.18
CA PRO A 57 12.40 3.40 -2.21
C PRO A 57 12.01 2.12 -1.47
N PHE A 58 10.72 1.90 -1.19
CA PHE A 58 10.24 0.69 -0.54
C PHE A 58 10.23 -0.54 -1.47
N LEU A 59 10.24 -0.34 -2.79
CA LEU A 59 10.23 -1.41 -3.78
C LEU A 59 11.63 -1.96 -4.10
N GLN A 60 12.68 -1.37 -3.56
CA GLN A 60 14.07 -1.74 -3.85
C GLN A 60 14.61 -2.89 -2.99
N PHE A 61 13.87 -3.32 -1.98
CA PHE A 61 14.30 -4.35 -1.05
C PHE A 61 13.84 -5.73 -1.51
N LYS A 62 14.80 -6.66 -1.65
CA LYS A 62 14.51 -8.04 -2.04
C LYS A 62 13.63 -8.72 -0.99
N ASP A 63 12.65 -9.49 -1.45
CA ASP A 63 11.73 -10.28 -0.62
C ASP A 63 10.93 -9.43 0.41
N LYS A 64 10.73 -8.13 0.11
CA LYS A 64 9.94 -7.18 0.90
C LYS A 64 8.81 -6.60 0.05
N TRP A 65 7.77 -6.09 0.73
CA TRP A 65 6.54 -5.65 0.08
C TRP A 65 6.16 -4.23 0.49
N ALA A 66 5.85 -3.38 -0.47
CA ALA A 66 5.13 -2.14 -0.25
C ALA A 66 3.62 -2.37 -0.41
N ILE A 67 2.81 -2.04 0.59
CA ILE A 67 1.36 -2.14 0.50
C ILE A 67 0.80 -0.73 0.27
N VAL A 68 0.45 -0.45 -0.97
CA VAL A 68 0.03 0.88 -1.41
C VAL A 68 -1.44 1.13 -1.06
N LEU A 69 -1.73 2.28 -0.45
CA LEU A 69 -3.10 2.71 -0.21
C LEU A 69 -3.77 3.04 -1.54
N ALA A 70 -4.74 2.24 -1.95
CA ALA A 70 -5.53 2.47 -3.17
C ALA A 70 -6.93 2.97 -2.81
N HIS A 71 -7.83 2.09 -2.38
CA HIS A 71 -9.19 2.43 -1.96
C HIS A 71 -9.40 2.02 -0.52
N THR A 72 -9.55 3.00 0.38
CA THR A 72 -9.66 2.76 1.82
C THR A 72 -11.12 2.64 2.28
N SER A 73 -11.35 2.04 3.46
CA SER A 73 -12.69 1.74 3.96
C SER A 73 -13.39 2.89 4.71
N ASN A 74 -12.66 3.94 5.08
CA ASN A 74 -13.16 5.06 5.88
C ASN A 74 -14.05 6.00 5.06
N ALA A 75 -14.97 6.71 5.73
CA ALA A 75 -15.90 7.65 5.09
C ALA A 75 -15.18 8.77 4.29
N GLY A 76 -14.06 9.27 4.82
CA GLY A 76 -13.25 10.31 4.16
C GLY A 76 -12.59 9.89 2.84
N ALA A 77 -12.62 8.60 2.47
CA ALA A 77 -12.12 8.12 1.19
C ALA A 77 -12.77 8.85 0.00
N SER A 78 -14.06 9.19 0.13
CA SER A 78 -14.81 9.92 -0.91
C SER A 78 -14.27 11.33 -1.21
N ASN A 79 -13.55 11.95 -0.28
CA ASN A 79 -13.05 13.32 -0.48
C ASN A 79 -12.01 13.41 -1.61
N PHE A 80 -11.23 12.36 -1.83
CA PHE A 80 -10.18 12.32 -2.84
C PHE A 80 -10.27 11.11 -3.75
N GLN A 81 -10.46 9.91 -3.19
CA GLN A 81 -10.31 8.67 -3.95
C GLN A 81 -11.38 8.47 -5.02
N LEU A 82 -12.55 9.13 -4.88
CA LEU A 82 -13.64 9.11 -5.83
C LEU A 82 -13.70 10.35 -6.75
N ILE A 83 -12.66 11.19 -6.75
CA ILE A 83 -12.52 12.24 -7.76
C ILE A 83 -12.31 11.56 -9.12
N GLN A 84 -13.06 12.01 -10.13
CA GLN A 84 -12.96 11.48 -11.48
C GLN A 84 -12.03 12.30 -12.35
N SER A 85 -11.25 11.59 -13.15
CA SER A 85 -10.44 12.16 -14.21
C SER A 85 -11.32 12.72 -15.33
N ASN A 86 -11.03 13.93 -15.78
CA ASN A 86 -11.69 14.52 -16.97
C ASN A 86 -11.27 13.84 -18.29
N LYS A 87 -10.25 12.98 -18.28
CA LYS A 87 -9.74 12.32 -19.49
C LYS A 87 -10.58 11.12 -19.89
N ASP A 88 -10.92 10.28 -18.93
CA ASP A 88 -11.54 8.97 -19.18
C ASP A 88 -12.62 8.58 -18.15
N GLY A 89 -12.88 9.49 -17.17
CA GLY A 89 -13.85 9.25 -16.10
C GLY A 89 -13.39 8.26 -15.02
N SER A 90 -12.13 7.82 -15.06
CA SER A 90 -11.57 6.93 -14.04
C SER A 90 -11.48 7.63 -12.68
N TYR A 91 -11.68 6.90 -11.58
CA TYR A 91 -11.51 7.42 -10.25
C TYR A 91 -10.02 7.56 -9.88
N LEU A 92 -9.71 8.48 -8.95
CA LEU A 92 -8.33 8.69 -8.50
C LEU A 92 -7.69 7.40 -7.96
N TYR A 93 -8.42 6.56 -7.22
CA TYR A 93 -7.87 5.29 -6.74
C TYR A 93 -7.50 4.33 -7.90
N GLU A 94 -8.23 4.38 -9.01
CA GLU A 94 -7.90 3.58 -10.21
C GLU A 94 -6.63 4.10 -10.88
N GLU A 95 -6.47 5.42 -10.95
CA GLU A 95 -5.25 6.04 -11.45
C GLU A 95 -4.04 5.72 -10.55
N VAL A 96 -4.22 5.73 -9.23
CA VAL A 96 -3.18 5.28 -8.29
C VAL A 96 -2.73 3.85 -8.60
N ILE A 97 -3.66 2.92 -8.81
CA ILE A 97 -3.34 1.53 -9.14
C ILE A 97 -2.58 1.46 -10.47
N LYS A 98 -3.08 2.12 -11.52
CA LYS A 98 -2.45 2.12 -12.85
C LYS A 98 -1.03 2.72 -12.81
N GLN A 99 -0.84 3.84 -12.12
CA GLN A 99 0.46 4.50 -12.02
C GLN A 99 1.47 3.69 -11.21
N THR A 100 1.07 3.17 -10.06
CA THR A 100 1.97 2.42 -9.18
C THR A 100 2.43 1.10 -9.81
N GLN A 101 1.63 0.48 -10.68
CA GLN A 101 2.03 -0.69 -11.47
C GLN A 101 3.17 -0.40 -12.45
N GLN A 102 3.43 0.87 -12.78
CA GLN A 102 4.62 1.26 -13.55
C GLN A 102 5.90 1.29 -12.69
N TRP A 103 5.77 1.38 -11.37
CA TRP A 103 6.89 1.52 -10.44
C TRP A 103 7.31 0.20 -9.80
N GLY A 104 6.38 -0.74 -9.66
CA GLY A 104 6.58 -2.05 -9.06
C GLY A 104 5.80 -3.15 -9.78
N ASN A 105 5.76 -4.33 -9.17
CA ASN A 105 5.05 -5.49 -9.73
C ASN A 105 4.43 -6.36 -8.61
N ALA A 106 3.73 -7.42 -8.99
CA ALA A 106 3.03 -8.30 -8.06
C ALA A 106 3.94 -9.10 -7.10
N ASN A 107 5.27 -9.05 -7.29
CA ASN A 107 6.24 -9.73 -6.40
C ASN A 107 6.82 -8.80 -5.32
N ASN A 108 6.56 -7.49 -5.39
CA ASN A 108 7.06 -6.53 -4.41
C ASN A 108 6.02 -5.48 -3.98
N MET A 109 4.79 -5.58 -4.50
CA MET A 109 3.75 -4.60 -4.21
C MET A 109 2.39 -5.26 -4.00
N MET A 110 1.63 -4.74 -3.04
CA MET A 110 0.25 -5.09 -2.70
C MET A 110 -0.59 -3.82 -2.62
N TYR A 111 -1.91 -3.97 -2.52
CA TYR A 111 -2.84 -2.85 -2.38
C TYR A 111 -3.71 -2.95 -1.14
N VAL A 112 -3.95 -1.82 -0.48
CA VAL A 112 -5.04 -1.70 0.50
C VAL A 112 -6.33 -1.46 -0.26
N VAL A 113 -7.32 -2.35 -0.06
CA VAL A 113 -8.65 -2.27 -0.68
C VAL A 113 -9.71 -2.51 0.40
N GLY A 114 -10.44 -1.47 0.79
CA GLY A 114 -11.44 -1.53 1.86
C GLY A 114 -12.62 -2.45 1.54
N ALA A 115 -13.05 -3.25 2.51
CA ALA A 115 -14.15 -4.21 2.36
C ALA A 115 -15.54 -3.56 2.32
N THR A 116 -15.68 -2.32 2.83
CA THR A 116 -16.99 -1.64 2.98
C THR A 116 -17.69 -1.30 1.65
N GLN A 117 -17.00 -1.47 0.53
CA GLN A 117 -17.55 -1.25 -0.83
C GLN A 117 -17.27 -2.50 -1.69
N ALA A 118 -17.94 -3.58 -1.35
CA ALA A 118 -17.74 -4.90 -1.97
C ALA A 118 -17.92 -4.91 -3.49
N ASP A 119 -18.80 -4.07 -4.02
CA ASP A 119 -19.04 -3.86 -5.44
C ASP A 119 -17.79 -3.39 -6.20
N LYS A 120 -16.95 -2.58 -5.57
CA LYS A 120 -15.71 -2.05 -6.15
C LYS A 120 -14.54 -3.05 -6.14
N ILE A 121 -14.55 -4.02 -5.23
CA ILE A 121 -13.49 -5.04 -5.14
C ILE A 121 -13.35 -5.80 -6.47
N GLY A 122 -14.47 -6.16 -7.09
CA GLY A 122 -14.46 -6.85 -8.39
C GLY A 122 -13.83 -6.01 -9.51
N ALA A 123 -14.12 -4.72 -9.56
CA ALA A 123 -13.51 -3.79 -10.53
C ALA A 123 -12.01 -3.60 -10.26
N ILE A 124 -11.62 -3.41 -8.98
CA ILE A 124 -10.22 -3.29 -8.58
C ILE A 124 -9.44 -4.58 -8.89
N ARG A 125 -10.04 -5.76 -8.68
CA ARG A 125 -9.40 -7.04 -9.04
C ARG A 125 -9.10 -7.13 -10.53
N LYS A 126 -9.95 -6.60 -11.42
CA LYS A 126 -9.68 -6.55 -12.86
C LYS A 126 -8.50 -5.67 -13.22
N LEU A 127 -8.28 -4.59 -12.47
CA LEU A 127 -7.12 -3.69 -12.65
C LEU A 127 -5.82 -4.28 -12.08
N ALA A 128 -5.90 -5.08 -11.03
CA ALA A 128 -4.76 -5.60 -10.28
C ALA A 128 -4.88 -7.12 -10.08
N GLN A 129 -4.94 -7.88 -11.18
CA GLN A 129 -5.27 -9.31 -11.20
C GLN A 129 -4.35 -10.17 -10.34
N ASP A 130 -3.05 -9.93 -10.41
CA ASP A 130 -2.01 -10.76 -9.79
C ASP A 130 -1.54 -10.23 -8.44
N TYR A 131 -2.08 -9.09 -7.98
CA TYR A 131 -1.64 -8.45 -6.75
C TYR A 131 -2.40 -8.96 -5.52
N PHE A 132 -1.71 -9.12 -4.42
CA PHE A 132 -2.35 -9.34 -3.12
C PHE A 132 -3.06 -8.07 -2.63
N PHE A 133 -4.15 -8.25 -1.90
CA PHE A 133 -4.89 -7.17 -1.27
C PHE A 133 -4.86 -7.32 0.25
N LEU A 134 -4.56 -6.21 0.93
CA LEU A 134 -4.86 -6.05 2.34
C LEU A 134 -6.26 -5.44 2.43
N VAL A 135 -7.22 -6.19 2.98
CA VAL A 135 -8.65 -5.85 2.94
C VAL A 135 -9.15 -5.50 4.34
N PRO A 136 -9.03 -4.24 4.80
CA PRO A 136 -9.53 -3.82 6.10
C PRO A 136 -11.06 -3.64 6.08
N GLY A 137 -11.69 -3.79 7.26
CA GLY A 137 -13.12 -3.53 7.46
C GLY A 137 -14.03 -4.72 7.13
N VAL A 138 -13.52 -5.94 7.04
CA VAL A 138 -14.34 -7.14 6.90
C VAL A 138 -15.12 -7.38 8.18
N GLY A 139 -16.46 -7.44 8.09
CA GLY A 139 -17.35 -7.62 9.23
C GLY A 139 -17.70 -6.34 10.00
N ALA A 140 -17.36 -5.16 9.48
CA ALA A 140 -17.74 -3.87 10.07
C ALA A 140 -19.11 -3.42 9.58
#